data_bd4116dd977536301ad08e9f884a82ba
#
_entry.id   bd4116dd977536301ad08e9f884a82ba
#
_cell.length_a   1.000
_cell.length_b   1.000
_cell.length_c   1.000
_cell.angle_alpha   90.00
_cell.angle_beta   90.00
_cell.angle_gamma   90.00
#
_symmetry.space_group_name_H-M   'P 1'
#
loop_
_entity.id
_entity.type
_entity.pdbx_description
1 polymer ?
#
loop_
_entity_poly.entity_id
_entity_poly.type
_entity_poly.pdbx_seq_one_letter_code
_entity_poly.pdbx_strand_id
1 'polypeptide(L)'
;MPTTRADARRNQQAVLDAALRLFRADPAATVAQVAAAAGLGRVTIYGHFPTREALVGAALSAAVDRARRALDEAGDDPDPRVALHRMLAAAWPALADGHGAVAAACRELPAAEVDARHEPVVGPLRAVLERGVASGAFRDDLPVPWLVAAVSALVHAAAEQVASGAAAHDAATAHLTASVAAVVAVVAPRG
;
A
#
# COMPACT_ATOMS: atom_id res chain seq x y z
N MET A 1 -37.44 3.26 -6.04
CA MET A 1 -37.07 1.84 -5.80
C MET A 1 -36.08 1.83 -4.67
N PRO A 2 -36.30 1.10 -3.56
CA PRO A 2 -35.29 0.98 -2.52
C PRO A 2 -34.09 0.25 -3.08
N THR A 3 -32.90 0.86 -2.95
CA THR A 3 -31.62 0.29 -3.35
C THR A 3 -31.38 -1.00 -2.58
N THR A 4 -31.22 -2.12 -3.26
CA THR A 4 -30.92 -3.40 -2.59
C THR A 4 -29.54 -3.35 -1.91
N ARG A 5 -29.31 -4.19 -0.89
CA ARG A 5 -27.97 -4.29 -0.27
C ARG A 5 -26.87 -4.59 -1.31
N ALA A 6 -27.20 -5.31 -2.37
CA ALA A 6 -26.30 -5.62 -3.47
C ALA A 6 -25.96 -4.37 -4.29
N ASP A 7 -26.95 -3.50 -4.56
CA ASP A 7 -26.74 -2.23 -5.27
C ASP A 7 -25.86 -1.28 -4.46
N ALA A 8 -26.12 -1.18 -3.15
CA ALA A 8 -25.31 -0.35 -2.25
C ALA A 8 -23.82 -0.79 -2.23
N ARG A 9 -23.56 -2.10 -2.18
CA ARG A 9 -22.18 -2.63 -2.26
C ARG A 9 -21.53 -2.36 -3.61
N ARG A 10 -22.26 -2.54 -4.73
CA ARG A 10 -21.75 -2.22 -6.07
C ARG A 10 -21.40 -0.73 -6.19
N ASN A 11 -22.26 0.15 -5.71
CA ASN A 11 -22.03 1.59 -5.72
C ASN A 11 -20.81 1.97 -4.86
N GLN A 12 -20.69 1.40 -3.66
CA GLN A 12 -19.53 1.61 -2.79
C GLN A 12 -18.24 1.16 -3.47
N GLN A 13 -18.22 -0.02 -4.11
CA GLN A 13 -17.05 -0.51 -4.84
C GLN A 13 -16.71 0.40 -6.03
N ALA A 14 -17.70 0.84 -6.80
CA ALA A 14 -17.47 1.78 -7.90
C ALA A 14 -16.86 3.11 -7.45
N VAL A 15 -17.30 3.62 -6.27
CA VAL A 15 -16.70 4.82 -5.67
C VAL A 15 -15.25 4.58 -5.27
N LEU A 16 -14.95 3.46 -4.62
CA LEU A 16 -13.57 3.15 -4.20
C LEU A 16 -12.63 2.96 -5.41
N ASP A 17 -13.09 2.29 -6.46
CA ASP A 17 -12.31 2.14 -7.69
C ASP A 17 -12.07 3.49 -8.39
N ALA A 18 -13.07 4.37 -8.42
CA ALA A 18 -12.93 5.72 -8.94
C ALA A 18 -11.98 6.56 -8.08
N ALA A 19 -12.08 6.47 -6.75
CA ALA A 19 -11.22 7.17 -5.81
C ALA A 19 -9.75 6.76 -5.98
N LEU A 20 -9.45 5.46 -6.06
CA LEU A 20 -8.08 4.96 -6.27
C LEU A 20 -7.49 5.45 -7.59
N ARG A 21 -8.28 5.43 -8.69
CA ARG A 21 -7.81 5.96 -9.99
C ARG A 21 -7.52 7.46 -9.93
N LEU A 22 -8.42 8.25 -9.31
CA LEU A 22 -8.24 9.70 -9.23
C LEU A 22 -7.11 10.09 -8.29
N PHE A 23 -7.02 9.47 -7.11
CA PHE A 23 -5.95 9.77 -6.15
C PHE A 23 -4.57 9.41 -6.67
N ARG A 24 -4.46 8.41 -7.56
CA ARG A 24 -3.21 8.10 -8.25
C ARG A 24 -2.70 9.27 -9.09
N ALA A 25 -3.62 9.99 -9.76
CA ALA A 25 -3.28 11.15 -10.59
C ALA A 25 -3.21 12.44 -9.77
N ASP A 26 -4.08 12.60 -8.79
CA ASP A 26 -4.18 13.77 -7.91
C ASP A 26 -4.69 13.37 -6.53
N PRO A 27 -3.82 13.23 -5.51
CA PRO A 27 -4.23 12.96 -4.14
C PRO A 27 -5.16 14.00 -3.52
N ALA A 28 -5.27 15.21 -4.14
CA ALA A 28 -6.19 16.26 -3.71
C ALA A 28 -7.58 16.18 -4.35
N ALA A 29 -7.85 15.21 -5.24
CA ALA A 29 -9.13 15.04 -5.92
C ALA A 29 -10.30 15.07 -4.93
N THR A 30 -11.36 15.79 -5.28
CA THR A 30 -12.51 16.07 -4.40
C THR A 30 -13.54 14.95 -4.43
N VAL A 31 -14.39 14.88 -3.38
CA VAL A 31 -15.53 13.93 -3.34
C VAL A 31 -16.44 14.10 -4.57
N ALA A 32 -16.63 15.34 -5.06
CA ALA A 32 -17.44 15.60 -6.24
C ALA A 32 -16.84 15.01 -7.53
N GLN A 33 -15.51 15.09 -7.68
CA GLN A 33 -14.81 14.48 -8.82
C GLN A 33 -14.90 12.94 -8.75
N VAL A 34 -14.75 12.37 -7.55
CA VAL A 34 -14.91 10.91 -7.36
C VAL A 34 -16.35 10.48 -7.68
N ALA A 35 -17.38 11.23 -7.24
CA ALA A 35 -18.78 10.93 -7.57
C ALA A 35 -19.02 10.92 -9.09
N ALA A 36 -18.52 11.95 -9.79
CA ALA A 36 -18.64 12.06 -11.24
C ALA A 36 -17.93 10.89 -11.96
N ALA A 37 -16.72 10.52 -11.52
CA ALA A 37 -15.95 9.41 -12.08
C ALA A 37 -16.58 8.03 -11.80
N ALA A 38 -17.34 7.91 -10.70
CA ALA A 38 -18.10 6.71 -10.36
C ALA A 38 -19.47 6.64 -11.04
N GLY A 39 -19.90 7.70 -11.75
CA GLY A 39 -21.21 7.79 -12.36
C GLY A 39 -22.36 7.93 -11.34
N LEU A 40 -22.08 8.46 -10.15
CA LEU A 40 -23.02 8.57 -9.04
C LEU A 40 -23.38 10.03 -8.73
N GLY A 41 -24.64 10.24 -8.33
CA GLY A 41 -25.09 11.56 -7.84
C GLY A 41 -24.50 11.90 -6.47
N ARG A 42 -24.40 13.21 -6.17
CA ARG A 42 -23.88 13.72 -4.88
C ARG A 42 -24.58 13.12 -3.68
N VAL A 43 -25.91 13.00 -3.72
CA VAL A 43 -26.68 12.43 -2.60
C VAL A 43 -26.24 10.99 -2.31
N THR A 44 -25.99 10.20 -3.34
CA THR A 44 -25.59 8.81 -3.21
C THR A 44 -24.20 8.70 -2.59
N ILE A 45 -23.22 9.49 -3.07
CA ILE A 45 -21.85 9.39 -2.54
C ILE A 45 -21.78 9.89 -1.08
N TYR A 46 -22.48 10.99 -0.72
CA TYR A 46 -22.50 11.48 0.65
C TYR A 46 -23.28 10.56 1.60
N GLY A 47 -24.21 9.72 1.07
CA GLY A 47 -24.85 8.65 1.84
C GLY A 47 -23.89 7.52 2.22
N HIS A 48 -22.85 7.27 1.42
CA HIS A 48 -21.81 6.28 1.71
C HIS A 48 -20.58 6.86 2.42
N PHE A 49 -20.18 8.08 2.03
CA PHE A 49 -18.98 8.76 2.52
C PHE A 49 -19.35 10.20 2.89
N PRO A 50 -19.80 10.44 4.13
CA PRO A 50 -20.33 11.76 4.55
C PRO A 50 -19.27 12.86 4.55
N THR A 51 -18.00 12.51 4.67
CA THR A 51 -16.87 13.45 4.64
C THR A 51 -15.78 12.99 3.69
N ARG A 52 -14.84 13.90 3.38
CA ARG A 52 -13.66 13.57 2.57
C ARG A 52 -12.74 12.58 3.31
N GLU A 53 -12.55 12.77 4.61
CA GLU A 53 -11.76 11.89 5.47
C GLU A 53 -12.33 10.46 5.45
N ALA A 54 -13.67 10.30 5.50
CA ALA A 54 -14.32 8.99 5.40
C ALA A 54 -14.05 8.32 4.05
N LEU A 55 -14.10 9.08 2.94
CA LEU A 55 -13.78 8.56 1.61
C LEU A 55 -12.31 8.17 1.49
N VAL A 56 -11.40 9.04 1.94
CA VAL A 56 -9.96 8.80 1.90
C VAL A 56 -9.58 7.60 2.75
N GLY A 57 -10.11 7.50 3.99
CA GLY A 57 -9.88 6.35 4.86
C GLY A 57 -10.37 5.03 4.26
N ALA A 58 -11.53 5.03 3.60
CA ALA A 58 -12.05 3.86 2.92
C ALA A 58 -11.23 3.49 1.67
N ALA A 59 -10.74 4.48 0.91
CA ALA A 59 -9.86 4.25 -0.24
C ALA A 59 -8.52 3.66 0.20
N LEU A 60 -7.92 4.17 1.30
CA LEU A 60 -6.72 3.60 1.91
C LEU A 60 -6.96 2.14 2.32
N SER A 61 -8.03 1.85 3.04
CA SER A 61 -8.37 0.47 3.43
C SER A 61 -8.52 -0.44 2.21
N ALA A 62 -9.18 0.03 1.14
CA ALA A 62 -9.33 -0.75 -0.09
C ALA A 62 -7.99 -1.02 -0.80
N ALA A 63 -7.04 -0.07 -0.77
CA ALA A 63 -5.68 -0.26 -1.28
C ALA A 63 -4.92 -1.30 -0.46
N VAL A 64 -4.96 -1.18 0.87
CA VAL A 64 -4.32 -2.12 1.80
C VAL A 64 -4.91 -3.53 1.64
N ASP A 65 -6.22 -3.67 1.52
CA ASP A 65 -6.89 -4.96 1.31
C ASP A 65 -6.45 -5.63 0.00
N ARG A 66 -6.19 -4.86 -1.07
CA ARG A 66 -5.66 -5.40 -2.32
C ARG A 66 -4.24 -5.93 -2.14
N ALA A 67 -3.38 -5.15 -1.50
CA ALA A 67 -2.01 -5.56 -1.21
C ALA A 67 -1.99 -6.79 -0.28
N ARG A 68 -2.85 -6.81 0.74
CA ARG A 68 -2.97 -7.93 1.67
C ARG A 68 -3.39 -9.22 0.97
N ARG A 69 -4.38 -9.18 0.07
CA ARG A 69 -4.77 -10.35 -0.72
C ARG A 69 -3.62 -10.88 -1.57
N ALA A 70 -2.87 -10.00 -2.22
CA ALA A 70 -1.70 -10.39 -3.01
C ALA A 70 -0.62 -11.07 -2.15
N LEU A 71 -0.42 -10.61 -0.91
CA LEU A 71 0.47 -11.26 0.06
C LEU A 71 -0.04 -12.65 0.46
N ASP A 72 -1.35 -12.79 0.72
CA ASP A 72 -1.95 -14.08 1.08
C ASP A 72 -1.83 -15.10 -0.06
N GLU A 73 -2.03 -14.67 -1.31
CA GLU A 73 -1.88 -15.51 -2.51
C GLU A 73 -0.42 -15.91 -2.77
N ALA A 74 0.53 -15.02 -2.45
CA ALA A 74 1.96 -15.34 -2.58
C ALA A 74 2.40 -16.46 -1.62
N GLY A 75 1.73 -16.55 -0.48
CA GLY A 75 2.10 -17.49 0.57
C GLY A 75 3.43 -17.15 1.24
N ASP A 76 3.82 -17.96 2.20
CA ASP A 76 5.09 -17.84 2.91
C ASP A 76 6.15 -18.78 2.33
N ASP A 77 7.42 -18.56 2.73
CA ASP A 77 8.55 -19.41 2.39
C ASP A 77 9.45 -19.58 3.62
N PRO A 78 10.01 -20.78 3.87
CA PRO A 78 10.92 -21.03 4.99
C PRO A 78 12.20 -20.18 4.92
N ASP A 79 12.71 -19.89 3.71
CA ASP A 79 13.84 -18.98 3.54
C ASP A 79 13.36 -17.53 3.56
N PRO A 80 13.79 -16.71 4.56
CA PRO A 80 13.37 -15.32 4.67
C PRO A 80 13.72 -14.46 3.45
N ARG A 81 14.79 -14.79 2.73
CA ARG A 81 15.18 -14.06 1.51
C ARG A 81 14.20 -14.30 0.38
N VAL A 82 13.80 -15.56 0.22
CA VAL A 82 12.77 -15.96 -0.78
C VAL A 82 11.43 -15.37 -0.38
N ALA A 83 11.05 -15.47 0.90
CA ALA A 83 9.81 -14.90 1.43
C ALA A 83 9.72 -13.39 1.16
N LEU A 84 10.77 -12.63 1.49
CA LEU A 84 10.81 -11.17 1.26
C LEU A 84 10.70 -10.82 -0.22
N HIS A 85 11.42 -11.54 -1.09
CA HIS A 85 11.38 -11.32 -2.53
C HIS A 85 9.98 -11.59 -3.10
N ARG A 86 9.37 -12.72 -2.74
CA ARG A 86 7.99 -13.08 -3.18
C ARG A 86 6.96 -12.08 -2.69
N MET A 87 7.06 -11.69 -1.42
CA MET A 87 6.19 -10.68 -0.81
C MET A 87 6.24 -9.35 -1.59
N LEU A 88 7.45 -8.85 -1.87
CA LEU A 88 7.62 -7.61 -2.66
C LEU A 88 7.05 -7.77 -4.06
N ALA A 89 7.39 -8.83 -4.77
CA ALA A 89 6.92 -9.07 -6.13
C ALA A 89 5.38 -9.15 -6.21
N ALA A 90 4.75 -9.83 -5.25
CA ALA A 90 3.30 -10.01 -5.23
C ALA A 90 2.54 -8.73 -4.86
N ALA A 91 3.00 -8.01 -3.81
CA ALA A 91 2.30 -6.83 -3.32
C ALA A 91 2.57 -5.56 -4.14
N TRP A 92 3.70 -5.50 -4.84
CA TRP A 92 4.17 -4.29 -5.52
C TRP A 92 3.13 -3.65 -6.47
N PRO A 93 2.45 -4.38 -7.38
CA PRO A 93 1.45 -3.77 -8.25
C PRO A 93 0.33 -3.06 -7.46
N ALA A 94 -0.17 -3.71 -6.40
CA ALA A 94 -1.22 -3.14 -5.56
C ALA A 94 -0.74 -1.94 -4.73
N LEU A 95 0.50 -1.98 -4.24
CA LEU A 95 1.12 -0.89 -3.48
C LEU A 95 1.38 0.34 -4.39
N ALA A 96 1.88 0.12 -5.60
CA ALA A 96 2.08 1.18 -6.59
C ALA A 96 0.76 1.84 -6.99
N ASP A 97 -0.28 1.04 -7.25
CA ASP A 97 -1.63 1.55 -7.57
C ASP A 97 -2.29 2.28 -6.39
N GLY A 98 -2.01 1.84 -5.16
CA GLY A 98 -2.55 2.41 -3.93
C GLY A 98 -1.83 3.67 -3.43
N HIS A 99 -0.65 4.00 -3.99
CA HIS A 99 0.20 5.09 -3.49
C HIS A 99 -0.53 6.43 -3.33
N GLY A 100 -1.34 6.82 -4.31
CA GLY A 100 -2.12 8.06 -4.26
C GLY A 100 -3.15 8.09 -3.12
N ALA A 101 -3.75 6.94 -2.76
CA ALA A 101 -4.64 6.85 -1.61
C ALA A 101 -3.88 7.00 -0.28
N VAL A 102 -2.65 6.46 -0.20
CA VAL A 102 -1.75 6.68 0.94
C VAL A 102 -1.39 8.16 1.05
N ALA A 103 -0.98 8.79 -0.04
CA ALA A 103 -0.65 10.22 -0.07
C ALA A 103 -1.84 11.09 0.35
N ALA A 104 -3.06 10.78 -0.11
CA ALA A 104 -4.27 11.47 0.32
C ALA A 104 -4.52 11.26 1.83
N ALA A 105 -4.37 10.03 2.34
CA ALA A 105 -4.58 9.70 3.73
C ALA A 105 -3.59 10.42 4.66
N CYS A 106 -2.31 10.46 4.32
CA CYS A 106 -1.29 11.19 5.10
C CYS A 106 -1.56 12.70 5.20
N ARG A 107 -2.38 13.27 4.30
CA ARG A 107 -2.78 14.69 4.34
C ARG A 107 -4.03 14.95 5.16
N GLU A 108 -4.93 13.99 5.25
CA GLU A 108 -6.30 14.15 5.77
C GLU A 108 -6.51 13.47 7.13
N LEU A 109 -5.77 12.38 7.40
CA LEU A 109 -5.99 11.54 8.58
C LEU A 109 -4.85 11.70 9.60
N PRO A 110 -5.14 11.49 10.89
CA PRO A 110 -4.10 11.38 11.92
C PRO A 110 -3.13 10.23 11.59
N ALA A 111 -1.83 10.45 11.86
CA ALA A 111 -0.78 9.46 11.57
C ALA A 111 -1.09 8.08 12.21
N ALA A 112 -1.54 8.05 13.46
CA ALA A 112 -1.91 6.81 14.14
C ALA A 112 -3.03 6.03 13.43
N GLU A 113 -3.97 6.72 12.77
CA GLU A 113 -5.03 6.07 11.99
C GLU A 113 -4.48 5.50 10.67
N VAL A 114 -3.57 6.23 10.02
CA VAL A 114 -2.87 5.75 8.82
C VAL A 114 -2.05 4.50 9.16
N ASP A 115 -1.27 4.53 10.23
CA ASP A 115 -0.45 3.41 10.71
C ASP A 115 -1.30 2.17 11.03
N ALA A 116 -2.41 2.36 11.77
CA ALA A 116 -3.32 1.27 12.11
C ALA A 116 -3.93 0.60 10.85
N ARG A 117 -4.23 1.38 9.81
CA ARG A 117 -4.75 0.85 8.54
C ARG A 117 -3.68 0.14 7.72
N HIS A 118 -2.40 0.49 7.87
CA HIS A 118 -1.28 -0.18 7.17
C HIS A 118 -0.83 -1.48 7.83
N GLU A 119 -1.17 -1.72 9.11
CA GLU A 119 -0.71 -2.89 9.87
C GLU A 119 -0.97 -4.24 9.15
N PRO A 120 -2.08 -4.45 8.40
CA PRO A 120 -2.29 -5.70 7.66
C PRO A 120 -1.22 -6.01 6.62
N VAL A 121 -0.47 -5.03 6.14
CA VAL A 121 0.63 -5.19 5.18
C VAL A 121 1.99 -5.12 5.88
N VAL A 122 2.13 -4.23 6.86
CA VAL A 122 3.39 -4.01 7.60
C VAL A 122 3.68 -5.17 8.56
N GLY A 123 2.67 -5.75 9.19
CA GLY A 123 2.84 -6.89 10.11
C GLY A 123 3.51 -8.10 9.47
N PRO A 124 3.05 -8.60 8.32
CA PRO A 124 3.73 -9.65 7.57
C PRO A 124 5.18 -9.32 7.18
N LEU A 125 5.46 -8.08 6.74
CA LEU A 125 6.82 -7.64 6.46
C LEU A 125 7.70 -7.73 7.71
N ARG A 126 7.20 -7.24 8.84
CA ARG A 126 7.90 -7.31 10.14
C ARG A 126 8.24 -8.75 10.50
N ALA A 127 7.28 -9.68 10.38
CA ALA A 127 7.49 -11.08 10.69
C ALA A 127 8.59 -11.74 9.83
N VAL A 128 8.63 -11.43 8.54
CA VAL A 128 9.69 -11.93 7.64
C VAL A 128 11.06 -11.35 8.03
N LEU A 129 11.13 -10.06 8.35
CA LEU A 129 12.39 -9.42 8.78
C LEU A 129 12.88 -9.97 10.13
N GLU A 130 11.98 -10.19 11.09
CA GLU A 130 12.31 -10.82 12.38
C GLU A 130 12.90 -12.24 12.20
N ARG A 131 12.28 -13.07 11.37
CA ARG A 131 12.81 -14.40 11.04
C ARG A 131 14.17 -14.31 10.34
N GLY A 132 14.32 -13.36 9.43
CA GLY A 132 15.57 -13.18 8.71
C GLY A 132 16.74 -12.75 9.59
N VAL A 133 16.49 -11.86 10.54
CA VAL A 133 17.49 -11.46 11.56
C VAL A 133 17.80 -12.64 12.48
N ALA A 134 16.79 -13.31 13.00
CA ALA A 134 16.97 -14.44 13.92
C ALA A 134 17.74 -15.61 13.31
N SER A 135 17.61 -15.84 11.99
CA SER A 135 18.32 -16.90 11.26
C SER A 135 19.71 -16.47 10.73
N GLY A 136 20.10 -15.21 10.88
CA GLY A 136 21.33 -14.65 10.27
C GLY A 136 21.23 -14.47 8.74
N ALA A 137 20.03 -14.60 8.17
CA ALA A 137 19.78 -14.32 6.75
C ALA A 137 19.86 -12.81 6.44
N PHE A 138 19.45 -11.98 7.39
CA PHE A 138 19.50 -10.52 7.30
C PHE A 138 20.42 -9.94 8.37
N ARG A 139 20.81 -8.68 8.17
CA ARG A 139 21.67 -7.92 9.09
C ARG A 139 20.99 -7.77 10.46
N ASP A 140 21.80 -7.78 11.54
CA ASP A 140 21.38 -7.65 12.94
C ASP A 140 21.93 -6.39 13.64
N ASP A 141 22.74 -5.60 12.92
CA ASP A 141 23.33 -4.34 13.44
C ASP A 141 22.33 -3.17 13.45
N LEU A 142 21.12 -3.36 12.89
CA LEU A 142 20.02 -2.42 12.93
C LEU A 142 18.76 -3.08 13.53
N PRO A 143 17.98 -2.34 14.35
CA PRO A 143 16.76 -2.89 14.93
C PRO A 143 15.70 -3.16 13.86
N VAL A 144 14.91 -4.24 13.98
CA VAL A 144 13.87 -4.63 13.04
C VAL A 144 12.87 -3.49 12.73
N PRO A 145 12.41 -2.67 13.69
CA PRO A 145 11.55 -1.52 13.38
C PRO A 145 12.18 -0.54 12.38
N TRP A 146 13.51 -0.36 12.44
CA TRP A 146 14.22 0.48 11.47
C TRP A 146 14.25 -0.16 10.07
N LEU A 147 14.49 -1.47 9.99
CA LEU A 147 14.45 -2.20 8.72
C LEU A 147 13.05 -2.14 8.08
N VAL A 148 11.99 -2.29 8.88
CA VAL A 148 10.59 -2.12 8.42
C VAL A 148 10.38 -0.71 7.85
N ALA A 149 10.80 0.32 8.58
CA ALA A 149 10.67 1.71 8.12
C ALA A 149 11.46 1.96 6.83
N ALA A 150 12.68 1.44 6.72
CA ALA A 150 13.53 1.58 5.53
C ALA A 150 12.91 0.89 4.30
N VAL A 151 12.43 -0.34 4.45
CA VAL A 151 11.76 -1.06 3.35
C VAL A 151 10.47 -0.34 2.93
N SER A 152 9.66 0.11 3.89
CA SER A 152 8.43 0.87 3.61
C SER A 152 8.73 2.18 2.88
N ALA A 153 9.79 2.90 3.28
CA ALA A 153 10.21 4.13 2.61
C ALA A 153 10.66 3.87 1.16
N LEU A 154 11.39 2.78 0.90
CA LEU A 154 11.78 2.38 -0.45
C LEU A 154 10.56 2.03 -1.32
N VAL A 155 9.57 1.33 -0.78
CA VAL A 155 8.31 1.02 -1.48
C VAL A 155 7.59 2.32 -1.86
N HIS A 156 7.45 3.26 -0.93
CA HIS A 156 6.80 4.55 -1.21
C HIS A 156 7.59 5.38 -2.23
N ALA A 157 8.92 5.43 -2.13
CA ALA A 157 9.76 6.13 -3.10
C ALA A 157 9.64 5.54 -4.51
N ALA A 158 9.64 4.20 -4.63
CA ALA A 158 9.46 3.54 -5.91
C ALA A 158 8.06 3.81 -6.50
N ALA A 159 7.01 3.79 -5.67
CA ALA A 159 5.65 4.08 -6.11
C ALA A 159 5.47 5.53 -6.57
N GLU A 160 6.11 6.50 -5.91
CA GLU A 160 6.15 7.90 -6.33
C GLU A 160 6.87 8.06 -7.69
N GLN A 161 7.98 7.35 -7.92
CA GLN A 161 8.68 7.39 -9.22
C GLN A 161 7.79 6.87 -10.36
N VAL A 162 6.97 5.84 -10.10
CA VAL A 162 5.99 5.34 -11.08
C VAL A 162 4.86 6.34 -11.26
N ALA A 163 4.30 6.88 -10.19
CA ALA A 163 3.16 7.81 -10.23
C ALA A 163 3.51 9.12 -10.93
N SER A 164 4.72 9.64 -10.73
CA SER A 164 5.23 10.85 -11.42
C SER A 164 5.69 10.59 -12.86
N GLY A 165 5.73 9.34 -13.32
CA GLY A 165 6.26 8.97 -14.63
C GLY A 165 7.78 9.04 -14.76
N ALA A 166 8.51 9.22 -13.64
CA ALA A 166 9.97 9.26 -13.61
C ALA A 166 10.61 7.89 -13.84
N ALA A 167 9.87 6.80 -13.54
CA ALA A 167 10.30 5.43 -13.82
C ALA A 167 9.15 4.60 -14.41
N ALA A 168 9.48 3.70 -15.34
CA ALA A 168 8.56 2.66 -15.76
C ALA A 168 8.36 1.63 -14.63
N HIS A 169 7.20 0.98 -14.58
CA HIS A 169 6.85 0.03 -13.51
C HIS A 169 7.90 -1.08 -13.35
N ASP A 170 8.36 -1.69 -14.45
CA ASP A 170 9.34 -2.77 -14.43
C ASP A 170 10.72 -2.29 -13.92
N ALA A 171 11.14 -1.10 -14.31
CA ALA A 171 12.37 -0.50 -13.80
C ALA A 171 12.28 -0.20 -12.31
N ALA A 172 11.17 0.36 -11.85
CA ALA A 172 10.92 0.61 -10.43
C ALA A 172 10.92 -0.70 -9.61
N THR A 173 10.34 -1.78 -10.16
CA THR A 173 10.35 -3.13 -9.54
C THR A 173 11.79 -3.62 -9.36
N ALA A 174 12.62 -3.53 -10.39
CA ALA A 174 14.02 -3.97 -10.34
C ALA A 174 14.83 -3.14 -9.32
N HIS A 175 14.67 -1.81 -9.34
CA HIS A 175 15.34 -0.91 -8.41
C HIS A 175 14.91 -1.14 -6.96
N LEU A 176 13.60 -1.32 -6.71
CA LEU A 176 13.06 -1.62 -5.39
C LEU A 176 13.64 -2.92 -4.85
N THR A 177 13.60 -4.00 -5.65
CA THR A 177 14.11 -5.31 -5.23
C THR A 177 15.59 -5.26 -4.90
N ALA A 178 16.41 -4.62 -5.74
CA ALA A 178 17.84 -4.46 -5.51
C ALA A 178 18.13 -3.61 -4.26
N SER A 179 17.39 -2.51 -4.07
CA SER A 179 17.56 -1.61 -2.91
C SER A 179 17.18 -2.29 -1.61
N VAL A 180 16.06 -3.02 -1.58
CA VAL A 180 15.64 -3.78 -0.38
C VAL A 180 16.64 -4.87 -0.05
N ALA A 181 17.12 -5.63 -1.05
CA ALA A 181 18.14 -6.64 -0.83
C ALA A 181 19.43 -6.04 -0.21
N ALA A 182 19.87 -4.87 -0.69
CA ALA A 182 21.02 -4.17 -0.13
C ALA A 182 20.78 -3.67 1.32
N VAL A 183 19.58 -3.19 1.63
CA VAL A 183 19.24 -2.69 2.97
C VAL A 183 19.25 -3.82 4.01
N VAL A 184 18.79 -5.02 3.65
CA VAL A 184 18.73 -6.16 4.58
C VAL A 184 19.97 -7.04 4.57
N ALA A 185 20.93 -6.79 3.66
CA ALA A 185 22.13 -7.61 3.53
C ALA A 185 22.96 -7.64 4.80
N VAL A 186 23.49 -8.80 5.14
CA VAL A 186 24.46 -8.97 6.22
C VAL A 186 25.70 -8.13 5.93
N VAL A 187 26.10 -7.30 6.89
CA VAL A 187 27.31 -6.48 6.77
C VAL A 187 28.50 -7.32 7.24
N ALA A 188 29.50 -7.51 6.37
CA ALA A 188 30.72 -8.17 6.76
C ALA A 188 31.41 -7.39 7.91
N PRO A 189 31.91 -8.06 8.95
CA PRO A 189 32.63 -7.39 10.02
C PRO A 189 33.80 -6.58 9.40
N ARG A 190 33.91 -5.32 9.81
CA ARG A 190 35.09 -4.50 9.44
C ARG A 190 36.27 -5.07 10.20
N GLY A 191 37.22 -5.64 9.44
CA GLY A 191 38.49 -6.12 9.97
C GLY A 191 39.30 -4.98 10.61
#